data_1a57b2aefae558bcfe69569f67cbd317
#
_entry.id   1a57b2aefae558bcfe69569f67cbd317
#
_cell.length_a   1.000
_cell.length_b   1.000
_cell.length_c   1.000
_cell.angle_alpha   90.00
_cell.angle_beta   90.00
_cell.angle_gamma   90.00
#
_symmetry.space_group_name_H-M   'P 1'
#
loop_
_entity.id
_entity.type
_entity.pdbx_description
1 polymer ?
#
loop_
_entity_poly.entity_id
_entity_poly.type
_entity_poly.pdbx_seq_one_letter_code
_entity_poly.pdbx_strand_id
1 'polypeptide(L)'
;MNFLKFIMKKIYLFIFSFFLSFGFITTSYAIDITIWDLSGRNGQDEFYDNLNKEYKKINPDVNIILQTFENEAYKTQIQVALNGNDGPDVFFNWFGEDSARLARAGLALDITPYANVEGGYGNYISEGLSNTTAVNGKIYGVPNTSVSKYFHYDPAFFEANSLAVPKTFDDLLNLCRDIRAIDSSIVPWPLGNSERWKLNHVITMLNQRVVGEENTAADYNLSASEDELFTNPAYVEAWQKVVDLQDAGCFQDAPNATHPDLTRSMFASQISPMIYCGTWCGGIFDSEGFSDFSYFRFPEVVGGAGAATVGFLVPSGMMVSAKTAHPEIAAHVASFMVSDDMALQAAELMGFMPSNPTKIGEMSNPTHWFNFYVNDIADKTGHVNVLDVLLEANVSNAYLDMGTEILNRTKTPQEAMDFIRQVALEAKAAM
;
A
#
# COMPACT_ATOMS: atom_id res chain seq x y z
N MET A 1 -35.86 60.29 51.45
CA MET A 1 -34.57 60.19 50.71
C MET A 1 -33.84 58.83 50.94
N ASN A 2 -34.06 58.16 52.06
CA ASN A 2 -33.38 56.91 52.40
C ASN A 2 -34.01 55.62 51.76
N PHE A 3 -35.32 55.64 51.44
CA PHE A 3 -36.01 54.48 50.88
C PHE A 3 -35.70 54.25 49.38
N LEU A 4 -35.51 55.31 48.63
CA LEU A 4 -35.12 55.24 47.22
C LEU A 4 -33.68 54.71 46.99
N LYS A 5 -32.75 55.07 47.92
CA LYS A 5 -31.37 54.60 47.95
C LYS A 5 -31.25 53.09 48.24
N PHE A 6 -32.17 52.58 49.07
CA PHE A 6 -32.22 51.17 49.44
C PHE A 6 -32.72 50.28 48.24
N ILE A 7 -33.73 50.76 47.50
CA ILE A 7 -34.29 50.10 46.35
C ILE A 7 -33.24 50.08 45.20
N MET A 8 -32.60 51.21 44.95
CA MET A 8 -31.56 51.30 43.90
C MET A 8 -30.36 50.38 44.21
N LYS A 9 -29.96 50.26 45.46
CA LYS A 9 -28.86 49.35 45.84
C LYS A 9 -29.21 47.87 45.64
N LYS A 10 -30.48 47.48 45.92
CA LYS A 10 -30.94 46.11 45.63
C LYS A 10 -31.11 45.82 44.14
N ILE A 11 -31.50 46.80 43.32
CA ILE A 11 -31.59 46.65 41.87
C ILE A 11 -30.20 46.54 41.25
N TYR A 12 -29.21 47.31 41.70
CA TYR A 12 -27.82 47.17 41.25
C TYR A 12 -27.20 45.83 41.63
N LEU A 13 -27.50 45.30 42.83
CA LEU A 13 -27.01 43.96 43.23
C LEU A 13 -27.66 42.84 42.41
N PHE A 14 -28.94 42.98 42.02
CA PHE A 14 -29.66 41.98 41.22
C PHE A 14 -29.22 41.98 39.75
N ILE A 15 -28.91 43.15 39.21
CA ILE A 15 -28.38 43.27 37.84
C ILE A 15 -26.94 42.78 37.78
N PHE A 16 -26.13 43.03 38.84
CA PHE A 16 -24.74 42.53 38.86
C PHE A 16 -24.67 41.00 39.06
N SER A 17 -25.60 40.39 39.80
CA SER A 17 -25.71 38.92 39.93
C SER A 17 -26.21 38.25 38.65
N PHE A 18 -27.02 38.95 37.82
CA PHE A 18 -27.51 38.39 36.57
C PHE A 18 -26.44 38.41 35.46
N PHE A 19 -25.50 39.34 35.48
CA PHE A 19 -24.37 39.38 34.56
C PHE A 19 -23.24 38.40 34.89
N LEU A 20 -23.15 37.90 36.12
CA LEU A 20 -22.16 36.90 36.52
C LEU A 20 -22.56 35.44 36.18
N SER A 21 -23.80 35.22 35.70
CA SER A 21 -24.33 33.92 35.31
C SER A 21 -24.32 33.68 33.81
N PHE A 22 -23.86 34.63 32.98
CA PHE A 22 -23.49 34.34 31.62
C PHE A 22 -22.13 33.64 31.63
N GLY A 23 -22.14 32.37 32.01
CA GLY A 23 -21.04 31.48 31.66
C GLY A 23 -20.79 31.62 30.17
N PHE A 24 -19.58 31.92 29.75
CA PHE A 24 -19.15 31.80 28.40
C PHE A 24 -19.48 30.36 28.00
N ILE A 25 -20.60 30.16 27.29
CA ILE A 25 -20.80 28.96 26.50
C ILE A 25 -19.79 29.14 25.36
N THR A 26 -18.57 28.68 25.60
CA THR A 26 -17.65 28.39 24.51
C THR A 26 -18.35 27.32 23.70
N THR A 27 -18.98 27.69 22.59
CA THR A 27 -19.33 26.74 21.57
C THR A 27 -18.01 26.15 21.09
N SER A 28 -17.64 25.00 21.68
CA SER A 28 -16.59 24.18 21.09
C SER A 28 -17.12 23.76 19.72
N TYR A 29 -16.56 24.32 18.66
CA TYR A 29 -16.84 23.82 17.32
C TYR A 29 -16.12 22.48 17.22
N ALA A 30 -16.86 21.43 16.87
CA ALA A 30 -16.25 20.16 16.55
C ALA A 30 -15.20 20.35 15.44
N ILE A 31 -14.03 19.79 15.63
CA ILE A 31 -12.96 19.81 14.64
C ILE A 31 -13.13 18.57 13.78
N ASP A 32 -13.41 18.77 12.50
CA ASP A 32 -13.48 17.68 11.55
C ASP A 32 -12.07 17.41 10.98
N ILE A 33 -11.60 16.19 11.10
CA ILE A 33 -10.37 15.68 10.47
C ILE A 33 -10.80 14.73 9.35
N THR A 34 -10.53 15.13 8.12
CA THR A 34 -10.87 14.35 6.93
C THR A 34 -9.74 13.39 6.57
N ILE A 35 -10.09 12.12 6.39
CA ILE A 35 -9.16 11.07 5.96
C ILE A 35 -9.57 10.60 4.56
N TRP A 36 -8.63 10.59 3.62
CA TRP A 36 -8.82 9.95 2.31
C TRP A 36 -8.06 8.63 2.26
N ASP A 37 -8.78 7.56 1.90
CA ASP A 37 -8.21 6.21 1.78
C ASP A 37 -8.76 5.47 0.55
N LEU A 38 -8.18 4.31 0.25
CA LEU A 38 -8.64 3.43 -0.82
C LEU A 38 -9.92 2.70 -0.38
N SER A 39 -10.85 2.51 -1.31
CA SER A 39 -12.05 1.69 -1.11
C SER A 39 -11.78 0.19 -1.33
N GLY A 40 -12.77 -0.64 -1.00
CA GLY A 40 -12.79 -2.07 -1.33
C GLY A 40 -11.99 -2.95 -0.36
N ARG A 41 -11.81 -2.51 0.88
CA ARG A 41 -11.20 -3.31 1.95
C ARG A 41 -12.29 -3.85 2.87
N ASN A 42 -12.22 -5.14 3.19
CA ASN A 42 -13.15 -5.75 4.16
C ASN A 42 -13.02 -5.06 5.52
N GLY A 43 -14.16 -4.88 6.21
CA GLY A 43 -14.21 -4.31 7.56
C GLY A 43 -13.73 -2.86 7.67
N GLN A 44 -13.48 -2.17 6.56
CA GLN A 44 -12.95 -0.81 6.54
C GLN A 44 -13.87 0.19 7.23
N ASP A 45 -15.15 0.16 6.91
CA ASP A 45 -16.12 1.10 7.51
C ASP A 45 -16.20 0.90 9.02
N GLU A 46 -16.25 -0.36 9.48
CA GLU A 46 -16.25 -0.68 10.92
C GLU A 46 -14.95 -0.23 11.60
N PHE A 47 -13.80 -0.43 10.96
CA PHE A 47 -12.53 0.05 11.49
C PHE A 47 -12.52 1.56 11.69
N TYR A 48 -12.97 2.34 10.71
CA TYR A 48 -12.98 3.80 10.80
C TYR A 48 -14.05 4.34 11.76
N ASP A 49 -15.19 3.65 11.89
CA ASP A 49 -16.21 3.96 12.92
C ASP A 49 -15.63 3.74 14.32
N ASN A 50 -14.92 2.63 14.53
CA ASN A 50 -14.23 2.35 15.79
C ASN A 50 -13.12 3.37 16.06
N LEU A 51 -12.30 3.71 15.03
CA LEU A 51 -11.27 4.75 15.13
C LEU A 51 -11.87 6.07 15.66
N ASN A 52 -12.94 6.55 15.03
CA ASN A 52 -13.61 7.77 15.45
C ASN A 52 -14.17 7.67 16.87
N LYS A 53 -14.79 6.57 17.21
CA LYS A 53 -15.35 6.32 18.56
C LYS A 53 -14.27 6.28 19.63
N GLU A 54 -13.18 5.56 19.41
CA GLU A 54 -12.08 5.44 20.36
C GLU A 54 -11.32 6.77 20.49
N TYR A 55 -11.10 7.48 19.38
CA TYR A 55 -10.45 8.78 19.38
C TYR A 55 -11.23 9.84 20.16
N LYS A 56 -12.56 9.81 20.09
CA LYS A 56 -13.44 10.72 20.88
C LYS A 56 -13.34 10.54 22.39
N LYS A 57 -12.84 9.41 22.88
CA LYS A 57 -12.62 9.23 24.31
C LYS A 57 -11.48 10.11 24.85
N ILE A 58 -10.49 10.40 23.98
CA ILE A 58 -9.33 11.23 24.34
C ILE A 58 -9.46 12.67 23.82
N ASN A 59 -10.16 12.87 22.71
CA ASN A 59 -10.42 14.17 22.10
C ASN A 59 -11.93 14.31 21.73
N PRO A 60 -12.82 14.63 22.69
CA PRO A 60 -14.27 14.63 22.48
C PRO A 60 -14.75 15.60 21.39
N ASP A 61 -14.02 16.68 21.16
CA ASP A 61 -14.36 17.72 20.18
C ASP A 61 -13.87 17.41 18.75
N VAL A 62 -13.16 16.28 18.55
CA VAL A 62 -12.66 15.87 17.24
C VAL A 62 -13.59 14.83 16.63
N ASN A 63 -13.90 15.01 15.34
CA ASN A 63 -14.67 14.09 14.54
C ASN A 63 -13.82 13.65 13.34
N ILE A 64 -13.69 12.34 13.13
CA ILE A 64 -12.94 11.75 12.02
C ILE A 64 -13.92 11.40 10.92
N ILE A 65 -13.68 11.92 9.71
CA ILE A 65 -14.52 11.73 8.52
C ILE A 65 -13.72 10.98 7.45
N LEU A 66 -14.16 9.77 7.12
CA LEU A 66 -13.57 8.98 6.05
C LEU A 66 -14.20 9.32 4.70
N GLN A 67 -13.36 9.44 3.68
CA GLN A 67 -13.74 9.43 2.27
C GLN A 67 -12.89 8.40 1.53
N THR A 68 -13.52 7.50 0.80
CA THR A 68 -12.84 6.42 0.08
C THR A 68 -12.96 6.57 -1.43
N PHE A 69 -11.93 6.07 -2.13
CA PHE A 69 -11.83 6.14 -3.58
C PHE A 69 -11.34 4.82 -4.15
N GLU A 70 -11.77 4.49 -5.34
CA GLU A 70 -11.16 3.42 -6.12
C GLU A 70 -9.69 3.75 -6.43
N ASN A 71 -8.82 2.72 -6.52
CA ASN A 71 -7.37 2.85 -6.56
C ASN A 71 -6.83 3.81 -7.64
N GLU A 72 -7.24 3.65 -8.90
CA GLU A 72 -6.73 4.50 -9.99
C GLU A 72 -7.32 5.91 -9.95
N ALA A 73 -8.59 6.03 -9.54
CA ALA A 73 -9.24 7.33 -9.31
C ALA A 73 -8.54 8.08 -8.17
N TYR A 74 -8.18 7.38 -7.09
CA TYR A 74 -7.46 7.94 -5.94
C TYR A 74 -6.15 8.60 -6.35
N LYS A 75 -5.30 7.90 -7.13
CA LYS A 75 -4.00 8.40 -7.57
C LYS A 75 -4.09 9.76 -8.27
N THR A 76 -5.14 9.95 -9.07
CA THR A 76 -5.38 11.21 -9.78
C THR A 76 -5.97 12.28 -8.85
N GLN A 77 -6.98 11.90 -8.07
CA GLN A 77 -7.72 12.85 -7.23
C GLN A 77 -6.87 13.41 -6.10
N ILE A 78 -6.05 12.58 -5.44
CA ILE A 78 -5.18 13.06 -4.35
C ILE A 78 -4.17 14.10 -4.83
N GLN A 79 -3.60 13.93 -6.04
CA GLN A 79 -2.67 14.91 -6.63
C GLN A 79 -3.36 16.27 -6.84
N VAL A 80 -4.59 16.25 -7.35
CA VAL A 80 -5.37 17.49 -7.57
C VAL A 80 -5.73 18.13 -6.23
N ALA A 81 -6.22 17.35 -5.28
CA ALA A 81 -6.68 17.83 -3.98
C ALA A 81 -5.56 18.47 -3.15
N LEU A 82 -4.39 17.82 -3.09
CA LEU A 82 -3.22 18.35 -2.36
C LEU A 82 -2.69 19.67 -2.96
N ASN A 83 -2.81 19.84 -4.28
CA ASN A 83 -2.45 21.11 -4.93
C ASN A 83 -3.55 22.18 -4.76
N GLY A 84 -4.82 21.78 -4.58
CA GLY A 84 -5.97 22.65 -4.29
C GLY A 84 -6.06 23.12 -2.84
N ASN A 85 -7.26 23.58 -2.44
CA ASN A 85 -7.55 24.02 -1.07
C ASN A 85 -8.52 23.08 -0.34
N ASP A 86 -9.11 22.11 -1.05
CA ASP A 86 -10.17 21.21 -0.55
C ASP A 86 -9.65 19.77 -0.38
N GLY A 87 -8.34 19.63 -0.08
CA GLY A 87 -7.71 18.34 0.17
C GLY A 87 -7.97 17.81 1.58
N PRO A 88 -7.71 16.51 1.82
CA PRO A 88 -7.85 15.91 3.15
C PRO A 88 -6.80 16.43 4.13
N ASP A 89 -7.06 16.25 5.43
CA ASP A 89 -6.08 16.48 6.48
C ASP A 89 -5.08 15.34 6.56
N VAL A 90 -5.58 14.10 6.43
CA VAL A 90 -4.80 12.86 6.44
C VAL A 90 -5.13 12.06 5.18
N PHE A 91 -4.13 11.45 4.56
CA PHE A 91 -4.34 10.69 3.33
C PHE A 91 -3.43 9.48 3.23
N PHE A 92 -3.95 8.43 2.63
CA PHE A 92 -3.21 7.20 2.36
C PHE A 92 -2.12 7.42 1.31
N ASN A 93 -0.96 6.76 1.47
CA ASN A 93 0.04 6.64 0.41
C ASN A 93 0.87 5.37 0.53
N TRP A 94 1.42 4.95 -0.60
CA TRP A 94 2.48 3.95 -0.67
C TRP A 94 3.83 4.67 -0.49
N PHE A 95 4.68 4.13 0.40
CA PHE A 95 5.93 4.78 0.74
C PHE A 95 7.08 4.36 -0.18
N GLY A 96 7.73 5.33 -0.76
CA GLY A 96 8.82 5.25 -1.71
C GLY A 96 9.04 6.62 -2.36
N GLU A 97 9.45 6.64 -3.61
CA GLU A 97 9.70 7.89 -4.34
C GLU A 97 8.41 8.72 -4.52
N ASP A 98 7.25 8.07 -4.71
CA ASP A 98 5.98 8.80 -4.84
C ASP A 98 5.67 9.64 -3.58
N SER A 99 5.84 9.07 -2.39
CA SER A 99 5.67 9.81 -1.12
C SER A 99 6.78 10.87 -0.93
N ALA A 100 8.01 10.53 -1.28
CA ALA A 100 9.14 11.46 -1.17
C ALA A 100 8.95 12.67 -2.08
N ARG A 101 8.39 12.49 -3.27
CA ARG A 101 8.04 13.57 -4.20
C ARG A 101 7.02 14.54 -3.59
N LEU A 102 5.98 14.04 -2.91
CA LEU A 102 5.00 14.87 -2.20
C LEU A 102 5.67 15.70 -1.08
N ALA A 103 6.57 15.08 -0.32
CA ALA A 103 7.35 15.75 0.72
C ALA A 103 8.25 16.87 0.14
N ARG A 104 9.00 16.57 -0.93
CA ARG A 104 9.86 17.58 -1.61
C ARG A 104 9.05 18.71 -2.22
N ALA A 105 7.83 18.44 -2.70
CA ALA A 105 6.90 19.45 -3.22
C ALA A 105 6.24 20.31 -2.13
N GLY A 106 6.48 20.02 -0.84
CA GLY A 106 5.87 20.74 0.28
C GLY A 106 4.36 20.47 0.43
N LEU A 107 3.86 19.34 -0.10
CA LEU A 107 2.46 18.92 -0.02
C LEU A 107 2.14 18.06 1.22
N ALA A 108 3.17 17.43 1.79
CA ALA A 108 3.09 16.66 3.02
C ALA A 108 3.73 17.40 4.19
N LEU A 109 3.14 17.27 5.38
CA LEU A 109 3.64 17.84 6.62
C LEU A 109 4.84 17.04 7.14
N ASP A 110 5.90 17.72 7.59
CA ASP A 110 6.95 17.13 8.41
C ASP A 110 6.40 16.75 9.78
N ILE A 111 6.23 15.44 10.01
CA ILE A 111 5.67 14.91 11.25
C ILE A 111 6.74 14.48 12.26
N THR A 112 8.02 14.71 11.99
CA THR A 112 9.14 14.39 12.90
C THR A 112 8.91 14.92 14.32
N PRO A 113 8.41 16.17 14.53
CA PRO A 113 8.18 16.71 15.88
C PRO A 113 7.13 15.94 16.69
N TYR A 114 6.25 15.19 16.04
CA TYR A 114 5.15 14.47 16.66
C TYR A 114 5.46 13.00 16.99
N ALA A 115 6.69 12.53 16.72
CA ALA A 115 7.06 11.12 16.93
C ALA A 115 7.00 10.70 18.41
N ASN A 116 7.59 11.52 19.30
CA ASN A 116 7.83 11.17 20.70
C ASN A 116 6.92 11.92 21.68
N VAL A 117 5.85 12.55 21.20
CA VAL A 117 4.80 13.10 22.08
C VAL A 117 3.92 11.96 22.62
N GLU A 118 3.10 12.24 23.64
CA GLU A 118 2.12 11.28 24.11
C GLU A 118 1.19 10.86 22.96
N GLY A 119 1.07 9.55 22.72
CA GLY A 119 0.31 9.01 21.58
C GLY A 119 0.95 9.20 20.20
N GLY A 120 2.19 9.69 20.12
CA GLY A 120 2.91 9.84 18.85
C GLY A 120 3.36 8.50 18.27
N TYR A 121 3.52 8.43 16.94
CA TYR A 121 3.83 7.19 16.21
C TYR A 121 5.12 6.49 16.65
N GLY A 122 6.11 7.21 17.15
CA GLY A 122 7.37 6.64 17.65
C GLY A 122 7.20 5.78 18.92
N ASN A 123 6.03 5.83 19.56
CA ASN A 123 5.70 4.92 20.68
C ASN A 123 5.23 3.54 20.19
N TYR A 124 4.88 3.40 18.90
CA TYR A 124 4.18 2.24 18.35
C TYR A 124 4.95 1.52 17.24
N ILE A 125 5.70 2.26 16.42
CA ILE A 125 6.43 1.69 15.28
C ILE A 125 7.94 1.92 15.42
N SER A 126 8.73 0.99 14.87
CA SER A 126 10.18 1.07 14.94
C SER A 126 10.74 2.25 14.13
N GLU A 127 11.89 2.78 14.55
CA GLU A 127 12.62 3.81 13.82
C GLU A 127 12.97 3.37 12.39
N GLY A 128 13.37 2.11 12.18
CA GLY A 128 13.65 1.58 10.85
C GLY A 128 12.45 1.64 9.92
N LEU A 129 11.23 1.36 10.44
CA LEU A 129 10.01 1.45 9.64
C LEU A 129 9.60 2.91 9.41
N SER A 130 9.70 3.77 10.42
CA SER A 130 9.44 5.21 10.25
C SER A 130 10.37 5.83 9.19
N ASN A 131 11.65 5.41 9.15
CA ASN A 131 12.62 5.89 8.19
C ASN A 131 12.31 5.52 6.74
N THR A 132 11.39 4.57 6.47
CA THR A 132 10.91 4.32 5.10
C THR A 132 10.15 5.51 4.50
N THR A 133 9.74 6.47 5.32
CA THR A 133 9.04 7.71 4.93
C THR A 133 9.93 8.94 5.05
N ALA A 134 11.23 8.75 5.28
CA ALA A 134 12.16 9.84 5.52
C ALA A 134 12.60 10.53 4.23
N VAL A 135 12.58 11.85 4.24
CA VAL A 135 13.18 12.69 3.20
C VAL A 135 14.08 13.72 3.87
N ASN A 136 15.37 13.72 3.54
CA ASN A 136 16.37 14.60 4.14
C ASN A 136 16.37 14.57 5.69
N GLY A 137 16.19 13.37 6.27
CA GLY A 137 16.20 13.17 7.72
C GLY A 137 14.92 13.58 8.44
N LYS A 138 13.85 13.94 7.72
CA LYS A 138 12.54 14.28 8.24
C LYS A 138 11.51 13.22 7.87
N ILE A 139 10.59 12.91 8.75
CA ILE A 139 9.55 11.90 8.58
C ILE A 139 8.27 12.56 8.05
N TYR A 140 7.67 11.96 7.01
CA TYR A 140 6.49 12.50 6.33
C TYR A 140 5.28 11.57 6.31
N GLY A 141 5.38 10.40 6.92
CA GLY A 141 4.26 9.46 6.97
C GLY A 141 4.35 8.49 8.14
N VAL A 142 3.20 7.93 8.51
CA VAL A 142 3.06 6.88 9.51
C VAL A 142 2.72 5.58 8.79
N PRO A 143 3.67 4.64 8.62
CA PRO A 143 3.37 3.32 8.08
C PRO A 143 2.39 2.59 8.99
N ASN A 144 1.21 2.21 8.48
CA ASN A 144 0.22 1.46 9.24
C ASN A 144 0.16 -0.01 8.81
N THR A 145 0.63 -0.33 7.61
CA THR A 145 0.70 -1.70 7.10
C THR A 145 1.93 -1.89 6.21
N SER A 146 2.34 -3.15 6.08
CA SER A 146 3.35 -3.59 5.12
C SER A 146 2.76 -4.68 4.23
N VAL A 147 2.70 -4.40 2.94
CA VAL A 147 2.11 -5.30 1.96
C VAL A 147 3.19 -6.20 1.37
N SER A 148 2.99 -7.51 1.41
CA SER A 148 3.78 -8.49 0.68
C SER A 148 2.96 -9.16 -0.43
N LYS A 149 3.60 -9.94 -1.32
CA LYS A 149 2.93 -10.65 -2.41
C LYS A 149 3.37 -12.10 -2.51
N TYR A 150 2.40 -12.95 -2.83
CA TYR A 150 2.57 -14.39 -2.97
C TYR A 150 1.75 -14.93 -4.14
N PHE A 151 2.13 -16.08 -4.65
CA PHE A 151 1.18 -16.93 -5.36
C PHE A 151 0.26 -17.58 -4.34
N HIS A 152 -1.03 -17.34 -4.46
CA HIS A 152 -2.07 -18.10 -3.77
C HIS A 152 -2.49 -19.23 -4.71
N TYR A 153 -2.73 -20.43 -4.17
CA TYR A 153 -3.14 -21.57 -4.98
C TYR A 153 -4.17 -22.42 -4.24
N ASP A 154 -4.97 -23.18 -5.00
CA ASP A 154 -5.93 -24.15 -4.50
C ASP A 154 -5.24 -25.50 -4.26
N PRO A 155 -4.98 -25.91 -2.99
CA PRO A 155 -4.31 -27.16 -2.71
C PRO A 155 -5.12 -28.38 -3.13
N ALA A 156 -6.45 -28.31 -3.11
CA ALA A 156 -7.30 -29.42 -3.52
C ALA A 156 -7.20 -29.67 -5.04
N PHE A 157 -7.15 -28.60 -5.84
CA PHE A 157 -6.90 -28.72 -7.29
C PHE A 157 -5.52 -29.32 -7.58
N PHE A 158 -4.48 -28.87 -6.85
CA PHE A 158 -3.12 -29.38 -7.01
C PHE A 158 -3.02 -30.85 -6.65
N GLU A 159 -3.61 -31.26 -5.52
CA GLU A 159 -3.63 -32.66 -5.08
C GLU A 159 -4.38 -33.55 -6.08
N ALA A 160 -5.59 -33.15 -6.47
CA ALA A 160 -6.42 -33.91 -7.43
C ALA A 160 -5.73 -34.16 -8.76
N ASN A 161 -4.85 -33.25 -9.19
CA ASN A 161 -4.15 -33.33 -10.46
C ASN A 161 -2.67 -33.71 -10.34
N SER A 162 -2.20 -34.08 -9.13
CA SER A 162 -0.80 -34.45 -8.84
C SER A 162 0.20 -33.35 -9.24
N LEU A 163 -0.17 -32.08 -9.08
CA LEU A 163 0.66 -30.94 -9.35
C LEU A 163 1.55 -30.59 -8.14
N ALA A 164 2.78 -30.17 -8.42
CA ALA A 164 3.71 -29.74 -7.39
C ALA A 164 3.81 -28.20 -7.32
N VAL A 165 4.03 -27.67 -6.12
CA VAL A 165 4.38 -26.25 -5.93
C VAL A 165 5.71 -25.94 -6.58
N PRO A 166 5.80 -24.95 -7.51
CA PRO A 166 7.02 -24.66 -8.25
C PRO A 166 8.08 -24.02 -7.34
N LYS A 167 9.33 -24.46 -7.47
CA LYS A 167 10.49 -23.91 -6.77
C LYS A 167 11.28 -22.95 -7.63
N THR A 168 11.35 -23.24 -8.93
CA THR A 168 12.05 -22.43 -9.92
C THR A 168 11.07 -21.80 -10.89
N PHE A 169 11.53 -20.79 -11.61
CA PHE A 169 10.74 -20.15 -12.67
C PHE A 169 10.39 -21.14 -13.80
N ASP A 170 11.30 -22.05 -14.13
CA ASP A 170 11.04 -23.08 -15.12
C ASP A 170 9.98 -24.08 -14.63
N ASP A 171 9.95 -24.42 -13.34
CA ASP A 171 8.87 -25.21 -12.75
C ASP A 171 7.52 -24.48 -12.88
N LEU A 172 7.50 -23.14 -12.69
CA LEU A 172 6.28 -22.35 -12.88
C LEU A 172 5.78 -22.38 -14.32
N LEU A 173 6.68 -22.27 -15.30
CA LEU A 173 6.31 -22.39 -16.71
C LEU A 173 5.75 -23.78 -17.03
N ASN A 174 6.37 -24.83 -16.49
CA ASN A 174 5.89 -26.22 -16.67
C ASN A 174 4.54 -26.42 -16.00
N LEU A 175 4.36 -25.91 -14.78
CA LEU A 175 3.06 -25.93 -14.07
C LEU A 175 1.94 -25.29 -14.89
N CYS A 176 2.21 -24.13 -15.53
CA CYS A 176 1.22 -23.51 -16.43
C CYS A 176 0.85 -24.41 -17.61
N ARG A 177 1.84 -25.06 -18.24
CA ARG A 177 1.61 -26.00 -19.35
C ARG A 177 0.82 -27.23 -18.90
N ASP A 178 1.15 -27.78 -17.74
CA ASP A 178 0.47 -28.95 -17.16
C ASP A 178 -0.99 -28.63 -16.85
N ILE A 179 -1.29 -27.49 -16.26
CA ILE A 179 -2.67 -27.05 -16.02
C ILE A 179 -3.44 -26.89 -17.33
N ARG A 180 -2.84 -26.27 -18.35
CA ARG A 180 -3.45 -26.18 -19.70
C ARG A 180 -3.65 -27.55 -20.37
N ALA A 181 -2.81 -28.52 -20.06
CA ALA A 181 -2.94 -29.88 -20.57
C ALA A 181 -4.07 -30.67 -19.90
N ILE A 182 -4.43 -30.36 -18.64
CA ILE A 182 -5.61 -30.93 -17.95
C ILE A 182 -6.88 -30.46 -18.67
N ASP A 183 -7.02 -29.14 -18.85
CA ASP A 183 -8.10 -28.51 -19.61
C ASP A 183 -7.61 -27.17 -20.17
N SER A 184 -7.61 -27.02 -21.48
CA SER A 184 -7.12 -25.82 -22.17
C SER A 184 -7.93 -24.54 -21.83
N SER A 185 -9.14 -24.68 -21.29
CA SER A 185 -9.97 -23.56 -20.84
C SER A 185 -9.59 -23.03 -19.46
N ILE A 186 -8.89 -23.83 -18.62
CA ILE A 186 -8.42 -23.38 -17.30
C ILE A 186 -7.28 -22.38 -17.49
N VAL A 187 -7.44 -21.19 -16.91
CA VAL A 187 -6.39 -20.17 -16.84
C VAL A 187 -5.52 -20.46 -15.61
N PRO A 188 -4.24 -20.86 -15.79
CA PRO A 188 -3.40 -21.20 -14.64
C PRO A 188 -3.24 -20.05 -13.65
N TRP A 189 -2.99 -18.85 -14.17
CA TRP A 189 -2.75 -17.63 -13.41
C TRP A 189 -3.39 -16.43 -14.13
N PRO A 190 -4.58 -15.96 -13.72
CA PRO A 190 -5.23 -14.83 -14.36
C PRO A 190 -4.50 -13.52 -14.04
N LEU A 191 -4.17 -12.73 -15.07
CA LEU A 191 -3.50 -11.44 -14.96
C LEU A 191 -4.45 -10.30 -15.37
N GLY A 192 -4.87 -9.49 -14.42
CA GLY A 192 -5.73 -8.31 -14.64
C GLY A 192 -4.92 -7.04 -14.83
N ASN A 193 -4.44 -6.76 -16.04
CA ASN A 193 -3.53 -5.65 -16.31
C ASN A 193 -4.21 -4.40 -16.89
N SER A 194 -5.56 -4.30 -16.84
CA SER A 194 -6.22 -3.02 -17.10
C SER A 194 -5.78 -1.94 -16.10
N GLU A 195 -5.40 -2.38 -14.90
CA GLU A 195 -4.61 -1.60 -13.95
C GLU A 195 -3.14 -2.05 -14.06
N ARG A 196 -2.33 -1.29 -14.78
CA ARG A 196 -0.98 -1.63 -15.26
C ARG A 196 0.01 -2.04 -14.14
N TRP A 197 -0.25 -1.65 -12.90
CA TRP A 197 0.56 -2.05 -11.74
C TRP A 197 0.60 -3.57 -11.52
N LYS A 198 -0.38 -4.33 -12.01
CA LYS A 198 -0.40 -5.79 -11.84
C LYS A 198 0.80 -6.47 -12.48
N LEU A 199 1.11 -6.17 -13.74
CA LEU A 199 2.31 -6.67 -14.40
C LEU A 199 3.57 -6.01 -13.83
N ASN A 200 3.50 -4.73 -13.46
CA ASN A 200 4.65 -4.04 -12.87
C ASN A 200 5.16 -4.74 -11.60
N HIS A 201 4.27 -5.28 -10.78
CA HIS A 201 4.66 -6.09 -9.63
C HIS A 201 5.33 -7.42 -10.02
N VAL A 202 5.00 -7.99 -11.17
CA VAL A 202 5.66 -9.19 -11.69
C VAL A 202 7.06 -8.85 -12.18
N ILE A 203 7.20 -7.80 -13.00
CA ILE A 203 8.53 -7.38 -13.50
C ILE A 203 9.42 -6.87 -12.35
N THR A 204 8.87 -6.29 -11.29
CA THR A 204 9.62 -5.98 -10.06
C THR A 204 10.32 -7.23 -9.52
N MET A 205 9.58 -8.33 -9.36
CA MET A 205 10.16 -9.58 -8.85
C MET A 205 11.10 -10.22 -9.85
N LEU A 206 10.82 -10.14 -11.14
CA LEU A 206 11.73 -10.66 -12.18
C LEU A 206 13.05 -9.87 -12.22
N ASN A 207 13.00 -8.54 -12.13
CA ASN A 207 14.22 -7.74 -12.00
C ASN A 207 15.01 -8.11 -10.74
N GLN A 208 14.34 -8.31 -9.60
CA GLN A 208 15.02 -8.76 -8.40
C GLN A 208 15.64 -10.15 -8.59
N ARG A 209 14.94 -11.10 -9.19
CA ARG A 209 15.45 -12.47 -9.39
C ARG A 209 16.58 -12.54 -10.42
N VAL A 210 16.49 -11.78 -11.50
CA VAL A 210 17.42 -11.87 -12.64
C VAL A 210 18.58 -10.90 -12.48
N VAL A 211 18.29 -9.62 -12.18
CA VAL A 211 19.29 -8.54 -12.10
C VAL A 211 19.92 -8.47 -10.69
N GLY A 212 19.10 -8.68 -9.65
CA GLY A 212 19.51 -8.59 -8.24
C GLY A 212 19.49 -7.15 -7.70
N GLU A 213 19.24 -7.02 -6.38
CA GLU A 213 19.06 -5.73 -5.72
C GLU A 213 20.32 -4.85 -5.76
N GLU A 214 21.49 -5.43 -5.63
CA GLU A 214 22.76 -4.68 -5.68
C GLU A 214 23.00 -4.04 -7.05
N ASN A 215 22.62 -4.76 -8.13
CA ASN A 215 22.80 -4.28 -9.49
C ASN A 215 21.74 -3.28 -9.94
N THR A 216 20.56 -3.27 -9.29
CA THR A 216 19.47 -2.35 -9.62
C THR A 216 19.53 -1.05 -8.82
N ALA A 217 20.22 -1.01 -7.69
CA ALA A 217 20.16 0.11 -6.75
C ALA A 217 20.56 1.45 -7.38
N ALA A 218 21.65 1.49 -8.16
CA ALA A 218 22.14 2.71 -8.78
C ALA A 218 21.25 3.16 -9.96
N ASP A 219 20.64 2.23 -10.68
CA ASP A 219 19.71 2.52 -11.76
C ASP A 219 18.39 3.09 -11.21
N TYR A 220 17.84 2.48 -10.17
CA TYR A 220 16.53 2.85 -9.63
C TYR A 220 16.51 4.22 -8.96
N ASN A 221 17.65 4.66 -8.38
CA ASN A 221 17.77 6.01 -7.82
C ASN A 221 18.43 7.00 -8.78
N LEU A 222 18.64 6.61 -10.05
CA LEU A 222 19.28 7.40 -11.11
C LEU A 222 20.70 7.88 -10.77
N SER A 223 21.41 7.19 -9.87
CA SER A 223 22.79 7.55 -9.49
C SER A 223 23.86 6.90 -10.39
N ALA A 224 23.54 5.85 -11.14
CA ALA A 224 24.44 5.27 -12.13
C ALA A 224 24.91 6.33 -13.15
N SER A 225 26.12 6.20 -13.71
CA SER A 225 26.58 7.08 -14.79
C SER A 225 25.67 6.94 -16.02
N GLU A 226 25.63 7.95 -16.89
CA GLU A 226 24.81 7.91 -18.10
C GLU A 226 25.15 6.70 -18.99
N ASP A 227 26.43 6.32 -19.04
CA ASP A 227 26.90 5.17 -19.84
C ASP A 227 26.47 3.82 -19.23
N GLU A 228 26.21 3.76 -17.92
CA GLU A 228 25.85 2.53 -17.20
C GLU A 228 24.36 2.39 -16.92
N LEU A 229 23.62 3.52 -16.90
CA LEU A 229 22.21 3.57 -16.49
C LEU A 229 21.34 2.62 -17.31
N PHE A 230 20.73 1.61 -16.64
CA PHE A 230 19.88 0.57 -17.23
C PHE A 230 20.50 -0.19 -18.42
N THR A 231 21.82 -0.36 -18.43
CA THR A 231 22.53 -1.09 -19.51
C THR A 231 22.75 -2.56 -19.23
N ASN A 232 22.51 -3.03 -18.01
CA ASN A 232 22.68 -4.43 -17.66
C ASN A 232 21.73 -5.31 -18.51
N PRO A 233 22.26 -6.25 -19.33
CA PRO A 233 21.43 -7.09 -20.20
C PRO A 233 20.46 -7.99 -19.45
N ALA A 234 20.67 -8.22 -18.16
CA ALA A 234 19.76 -8.96 -17.29
C ALA A 234 18.35 -8.33 -17.20
N TYR A 235 18.20 -7.03 -17.42
CA TYR A 235 16.87 -6.40 -17.54
C TYR A 235 16.09 -6.89 -18.76
N VAL A 236 16.77 -7.08 -19.89
CA VAL A 236 16.16 -7.65 -21.11
C VAL A 236 15.73 -9.09 -20.85
N GLU A 237 16.56 -9.87 -20.13
CA GLU A 237 16.20 -11.21 -19.71
C GLU A 237 14.97 -11.23 -18.77
N ALA A 238 14.88 -10.31 -17.82
CA ALA A 238 13.72 -10.18 -16.94
C ALA A 238 12.42 -9.93 -17.74
N TRP A 239 12.44 -9.07 -18.76
CA TRP A 239 11.31 -8.88 -19.67
C TRP A 239 11.04 -10.12 -20.55
N GLN A 240 12.08 -10.85 -20.97
CA GLN A 240 11.90 -12.10 -21.69
C GLN A 240 11.12 -13.13 -20.86
N LYS A 241 11.34 -13.18 -19.52
CA LYS A 241 10.56 -14.05 -18.63
C LYS A 241 9.05 -13.73 -18.64
N VAL A 242 8.65 -12.47 -18.88
CA VAL A 242 7.23 -12.11 -19.08
C VAL A 242 6.69 -12.73 -20.38
N VAL A 243 7.47 -12.69 -21.44
CA VAL A 243 7.13 -13.34 -22.72
C VAL A 243 7.03 -14.85 -22.52
N ASP A 244 7.97 -15.46 -21.80
CA ASP A 244 7.99 -16.90 -21.51
C ASP A 244 6.72 -17.35 -20.74
N LEU A 245 6.23 -16.53 -19.79
CA LEU A 245 4.96 -16.77 -19.08
C LEU A 245 3.76 -16.77 -20.04
N GLN A 246 3.72 -15.83 -21.00
CA GLN A 246 2.67 -15.81 -22.02
C GLN A 246 2.74 -17.05 -22.92
N ASP A 247 3.96 -17.43 -23.38
CA ASP A 247 4.19 -18.57 -24.28
C ASP A 247 3.88 -19.90 -23.59
N ALA A 248 4.06 -19.98 -22.26
CA ALA A 248 3.65 -21.12 -21.46
C ALA A 248 2.11 -21.18 -21.22
N GLY A 249 1.35 -20.19 -21.68
CA GLY A 249 -0.10 -20.12 -21.49
C GLY A 249 -0.52 -19.82 -20.05
N CYS A 250 0.36 -19.18 -19.25
CA CYS A 250 0.06 -18.87 -17.85
C CYS A 250 -1.15 -17.93 -17.71
N PHE A 251 -1.31 -16.96 -18.63
CA PHE A 251 -2.35 -15.95 -18.57
C PHE A 251 -3.55 -16.29 -19.49
N GLN A 252 -4.69 -15.63 -19.23
CA GLN A 252 -5.81 -15.59 -20.15
C GLN A 252 -5.50 -14.69 -21.36
N ASP A 253 -6.34 -14.78 -22.38
CA ASP A 253 -6.32 -13.83 -23.49
C ASP A 253 -6.63 -12.41 -23.00
N ALA A 254 -6.03 -11.41 -23.66
CA ALA A 254 -6.26 -9.99 -23.41
C ALA A 254 -6.10 -9.54 -21.92
N PRO A 255 -4.95 -9.82 -21.27
CA PRO A 255 -4.73 -9.41 -19.87
C PRO A 255 -4.83 -7.88 -19.68
N ASN A 256 -4.46 -7.06 -20.67
CA ASN A 256 -4.57 -5.61 -20.65
C ASN A 256 -6.02 -5.09 -20.64
N ALA A 257 -7.00 -5.91 -21.02
CA ALA A 257 -8.43 -5.58 -20.95
C ALA A 257 -9.13 -6.19 -19.73
N THR A 258 -8.43 -6.99 -18.93
CA THR A 258 -8.99 -7.69 -17.78
C THR A 258 -8.77 -6.87 -16.51
N HIS A 259 -9.86 -6.63 -15.75
CA HIS A 259 -9.78 -5.93 -14.48
C HIS A 259 -9.23 -6.83 -13.36
N PRO A 260 -8.43 -6.30 -12.41
CA PRO A 260 -7.91 -7.07 -11.28
C PRO A 260 -8.97 -7.77 -10.42
N ASP A 261 -10.14 -7.12 -10.20
CA ASP A 261 -11.22 -7.72 -9.42
C ASP A 261 -11.74 -8.99 -10.06
N LEU A 262 -11.92 -8.99 -11.39
CA LEU A 262 -12.33 -10.20 -12.09
C LEU A 262 -11.33 -11.33 -11.86
N THR A 263 -10.03 -11.05 -11.90
CA THR A 263 -9.01 -12.10 -11.67
C THR A 263 -9.02 -12.61 -10.23
N ARG A 264 -9.33 -11.74 -9.24
CA ARG A 264 -9.53 -12.15 -7.84
C ARG A 264 -10.73 -13.07 -7.69
N SER A 265 -11.87 -12.69 -8.27
CA SER A 265 -13.08 -13.53 -8.25
C SER A 265 -12.91 -14.84 -9.03
N MET A 266 -12.13 -14.88 -10.11
CA MET A 266 -11.79 -16.14 -10.80
C MET A 266 -11.06 -17.13 -9.87
N PHE A 267 -10.15 -16.64 -9.04
CA PHE A 267 -9.45 -17.48 -8.06
C PHE A 267 -10.39 -17.87 -6.89
N ALA A 268 -11.09 -16.91 -6.29
CA ALA A 268 -12.01 -17.17 -5.18
C ALA A 268 -13.15 -18.14 -5.56
N SER A 269 -13.60 -18.10 -6.82
CA SER A 269 -14.57 -19.05 -7.38
C SER A 269 -13.94 -20.37 -7.87
N GLN A 270 -12.64 -20.59 -7.64
CA GLN A 270 -11.88 -21.78 -8.06
C GLN A 270 -11.93 -22.06 -9.59
N ILE A 271 -12.18 -21.02 -10.40
CA ILE A 271 -12.10 -21.09 -11.87
C ILE A 271 -10.64 -21.11 -12.33
N SER A 272 -9.76 -20.43 -11.59
CA SER A 272 -8.31 -20.44 -11.78
C SER A 272 -7.63 -21.01 -10.56
N PRO A 273 -6.71 -21.98 -10.71
CA PRO A 273 -6.13 -22.70 -9.58
C PRO A 273 -5.05 -21.91 -8.82
N MET A 274 -4.57 -20.79 -9.36
CA MET A 274 -3.62 -19.91 -8.67
C MET A 274 -3.74 -18.45 -9.11
N ILE A 275 -3.27 -17.53 -8.25
CA ILE A 275 -3.19 -16.10 -8.53
C ILE A 275 -1.98 -15.47 -7.82
N TYR A 276 -1.27 -14.53 -8.47
CA TYR A 276 -0.24 -13.72 -7.81
C TYR A 276 -0.87 -12.44 -7.23
N CYS A 277 -1.07 -12.42 -5.92
CA CYS A 277 -1.76 -11.33 -5.22
C CYS A 277 -1.06 -10.93 -3.93
N GLY A 278 -1.38 -9.74 -3.42
CA GLY A 278 -0.83 -9.25 -2.16
C GLY A 278 -1.56 -9.79 -0.93
N THR A 279 -1.01 -9.50 0.24
CA THR A 279 -1.56 -9.93 1.54
C THR A 279 -2.98 -9.42 1.79
N TRP A 280 -3.38 -8.33 1.16
CA TRP A 280 -4.78 -7.84 1.21
C TRP A 280 -5.80 -8.76 0.54
N CYS A 281 -5.36 -9.68 -0.32
CA CYS A 281 -6.26 -10.58 -1.04
C CYS A 281 -6.80 -11.71 -0.17
N GLY A 282 -6.09 -12.10 0.91
CA GLY A 282 -6.52 -13.18 1.79
C GLY A 282 -7.91 -12.94 2.35
N GLY A 283 -8.16 -11.75 2.91
CA GLY A 283 -9.48 -11.38 3.41
C GLY A 283 -10.55 -11.27 2.31
N ILE A 284 -10.17 -10.88 1.09
CA ILE A 284 -11.10 -10.84 -0.05
C ILE A 284 -11.54 -12.25 -0.43
N PHE A 285 -10.60 -13.19 -0.60
CA PHE A 285 -10.92 -14.59 -0.93
C PHE A 285 -11.79 -15.25 0.14
N ASP A 286 -11.47 -15.02 1.42
CA ASP A 286 -12.24 -15.50 2.55
C ASP A 286 -13.69 -14.97 2.53
N SER A 287 -13.89 -13.69 2.26
CA SER A 287 -15.23 -13.08 2.15
C SER A 287 -16.01 -13.54 0.93
N GLU A 288 -15.34 -13.94 -0.15
CA GLU A 288 -15.96 -14.55 -1.34
C GLU A 288 -16.21 -16.06 -1.17
N GLY A 289 -15.88 -16.64 0.01
CA GLY A 289 -16.21 -18.03 0.39
C GLY A 289 -15.11 -19.04 0.08
N PHE A 290 -13.88 -18.60 -0.23
CA PHE A 290 -12.74 -19.48 -0.45
C PHE A 290 -11.63 -19.20 0.58
N SER A 291 -11.60 -19.98 1.66
CA SER A 291 -10.63 -19.85 2.75
C SER A 291 -9.50 -20.89 2.69
N ASP A 292 -9.72 -22.04 2.03
CA ASP A 292 -8.79 -23.19 2.01
C ASP A 292 -7.70 -23.05 0.93
N PHE A 293 -7.22 -21.85 0.68
CA PHE A 293 -6.08 -21.62 -0.21
C PHE A 293 -4.76 -21.72 0.54
N SER A 294 -3.68 -22.03 -0.20
CA SER A 294 -2.30 -22.00 0.30
C SER A 294 -1.45 -21.06 -0.55
N TYR A 295 -0.14 -20.99 -0.30
CA TYR A 295 0.71 -19.99 -0.95
C TYR A 295 2.13 -20.47 -1.16
N PHE A 296 2.81 -19.82 -2.11
CA PHE A 296 4.25 -19.92 -2.30
C PHE A 296 4.85 -18.59 -2.73
N ARG A 297 6.14 -18.40 -2.44
CA ARG A 297 6.89 -17.22 -2.85
C ARG A 297 7.08 -17.20 -4.37
N PHE A 298 7.36 -16.02 -4.92
CA PHE A 298 7.79 -15.93 -6.33
C PHE A 298 9.03 -16.80 -6.53
N PRO A 299 9.01 -17.75 -7.48
CA PRO A 299 10.06 -18.77 -7.61
C PRO A 299 11.45 -18.18 -7.90
N GLU A 300 12.47 -18.96 -7.63
CA GLU A 300 13.85 -18.68 -8.01
C GLU A 300 14.01 -18.67 -9.53
N VAL A 301 14.80 -17.75 -10.06
CA VAL A 301 15.32 -17.82 -11.43
C VAL A 301 16.73 -18.40 -11.33
N VAL A 302 16.89 -19.63 -11.78
CA VAL A 302 18.19 -20.33 -11.73
C VAL A 302 19.22 -19.57 -12.56
N GLY A 303 20.33 -19.22 -11.93
CA GLY A 303 21.39 -18.42 -12.55
C GLY A 303 21.20 -16.92 -12.49
N GLY A 304 20.06 -16.44 -12.00
CA GLY A 304 19.85 -15.02 -11.72
C GLY A 304 20.66 -14.53 -10.51
N ALA A 305 20.88 -13.23 -10.43
CA ALA A 305 21.72 -12.63 -9.38
C ALA A 305 20.99 -12.43 -8.05
N GLY A 306 19.66 -12.39 -8.03
CA GLY A 306 18.88 -12.11 -6.84
C GLY A 306 18.46 -13.35 -6.06
N ALA A 307 18.48 -13.26 -4.73
CA ALA A 307 18.14 -14.36 -3.85
C ALA A 307 16.63 -14.64 -3.81
N ALA A 308 16.24 -15.93 -3.82
CA ALA A 308 14.82 -16.34 -3.71
C ALA A 308 14.19 -16.00 -2.34
N THR A 309 15.04 -15.79 -1.31
CA THR A 309 14.61 -15.39 0.04
C THR A 309 14.24 -13.89 0.16
N VAL A 310 14.63 -13.08 -0.83
CA VAL A 310 14.19 -11.68 -0.91
C VAL A 310 12.73 -11.63 -1.34
N GLY A 311 11.93 -10.91 -0.61
CA GLY A 311 10.49 -10.78 -0.84
C GLY A 311 10.08 -9.40 -1.31
N PHE A 312 8.86 -9.35 -1.75
CA PHE A 312 8.15 -8.10 -2.02
C PHE A 312 7.68 -7.48 -0.70
N LEU A 313 7.92 -6.20 -0.48
CA LEU A 313 7.37 -5.45 0.66
C LEU A 313 7.18 -3.98 0.30
N VAL A 314 5.95 -3.52 0.44
CA VAL A 314 5.59 -2.11 0.27
C VAL A 314 5.06 -1.59 1.59
N PRO A 315 5.83 -0.79 2.32
CA PRO A 315 5.29 -0.02 3.44
C PRO A 315 4.24 0.96 2.91
N SER A 316 3.09 1.02 3.58
CA SER A 316 2.00 1.91 3.21
C SER A 316 1.35 2.48 4.47
N GLY A 317 0.70 3.62 4.36
CA GLY A 317 0.07 4.23 5.51
C GLY A 317 -0.37 5.65 5.28
N MET A 318 -0.40 6.44 6.35
CA MET A 318 -0.98 7.77 6.33
C MET A 318 0.08 8.86 6.27
N MET A 319 -0.13 9.82 5.39
CA MET A 319 0.57 11.12 5.38
C MET A 319 -0.37 12.21 5.87
N VAL A 320 0.18 13.31 6.34
CA VAL A 320 -0.57 14.49 6.77
C VAL A 320 -0.37 15.59 5.74
N SER A 321 -1.45 16.26 5.35
CA SER A 321 -1.39 17.38 4.42
C SER A 321 -0.64 18.56 5.03
N ALA A 322 0.26 19.17 4.28
CA ALA A 322 0.91 20.43 4.69
C ALA A 322 -0.07 21.61 4.80
N LYS A 323 -1.29 21.47 4.24
CA LYS A 323 -2.34 22.50 4.24
C LYS A 323 -3.40 22.30 5.31
N THR A 324 -3.31 21.26 6.15
CA THR A 324 -4.27 21.05 7.23
C THR A 324 -4.31 22.26 8.18
N ALA A 325 -5.50 22.63 8.60
CA ALA A 325 -5.68 23.67 9.63
C ALA A 325 -5.33 23.18 11.03
N HIS A 326 -5.21 21.84 11.22
CA HIS A 326 -5.04 21.18 12.51
C HIS A 326 -3.85 20.20 12.51
N PRO A 327 -2.60 20.66 12.29
CA PRO A 327 -1.45 19.78 12.05
C PRO A 327 -1.15 18.82 13.22
N GLU A 328 -1.26 19.28 14.45
CA GLU A 328 -1.03 18.44 15.65
C GLU A 328 -2.08 17.33 15.76
N ILE A 329 -3.36 17.70 15.57
CA ILE A 329 -4.47 16.74 15.65
C ILE A 329 -4.40 15.73 14.49
N ALA A 330 -4.15 16.18 13.28
CA ALA A 330 -4.02 15.31 12.10
C ALA A 330 -2.85 14.33 12.26
N ALA A 331 -1.69 14.79 12.74
CA ALA A 331 -0.54 13.91 13.02
C ALA A 331 -0.85 12.92 14.17
N HIS A 332 -1.59 13.34 15.18
CA HIS A 332 -2.00 12.45 16.26
C HIS A 332 -3.04 11.42 15.80
N VAL A 333 -4.00 11.79 14.94
CA VAL A 333 -4.94 10.84 14.32
C VAL A 333 -4.20 9.78 13.52
N ALA A 334 -3.25 10.20 12.66
CA ALA A 334 -2.42 9.25 11.88
C ALA A 334 -1.62 8.31 12.81
N SER A 335 -1.09 8.83 13.93
CA SER A 335 -0.37 8.04 14.94
C SER A 335 -1.30 7.09 15.69
N PHE A 336 -2.51 7.53 16.02
CA PHE A 336 -3.48 6.72 16.75
C PHE A 336 -3.92 5.49 15.98
N MET A 337 -3.95 5.55 14.63
CA MET A 337 -4.26 4.40 13.78
C MET A 337 -3.26 3.24 13.94
N VAL A 338 -2.05 3.50 14.42
CA VAL A 338 -1.02 2.47 14.69
C VAL A 338 -0.84 2.18 16.20
N SER A 339 -1.72 2.71 17.06
CA SER A 339 -1.74 2.32 18.46
C SER A 339 -2.03 0.83 18.63
N ASP A 340 -1.66 0.25 19.78
CA ASP A 340 -1.75 -1.19 20.00
C ASP A 340 -3.15 -1.76 19.71
N ASP A 341 -4.20 -1.09 20.18
CA ASP A 341 -5.57 -1.55 20.02
C ASP A 341 -6.08 -1.35 18.58
N MET A 342 -5.74 -0.21 17.94
CA MET A 342 -6.16 0.04 16.56
C MET A 342 -5.42 -0.84 15.55
N ALA A 343 -4.14 -1.11 15.79
CA ALA A 343 -3.35 -2.03 14.97
C ALA A 343 -3.91 -3.48 15.03
N LEU A 344 -4.32 -3.93 16.23
CA LEU A 344 -5.00 -5.21 16.40
C LEU A 344 -6.33 -5.25 15.65
N GLN A 345 -7.15 -4.20 15.78
CA GLN A 345 -8.43 -4.11 15.06
C GLN A 345 -8.24 -4.08 13.54
N ALA A 346 -7.21 -3.40 13.02
CA ALA A 346 -6.88 -3.41 11.59
C ALA A 346 -6.54 -4.83 11.10
N ALA A 347 -5.81 -5.61 11.90
CA ALA A 347 -5.53 -7.00 11.59
C ALA A 347 -6.78 -7.89 11.62
N GLU A 348 -7.64 -7.74 12.64
CA GLU A 348 -8.85 -8.55 12.81
C GLU A 348 -9.94 -8.23 11.78
N LEU A 349 -10.19 -6.95 11.51
CA LEU A 349 -11.28 -6.51 10.63
C LEU A 349 -10.88 -6.51 9.15
N MET A 350 -9.67 -6.04 8.84
CA MET A 350 -9.22 -5.83 7.46
C MET A 350 -8.23 -6.90 6.97
N GLY A 351 -7.73 -7.76 7.86
CA GLY A 351 -6.68 -8.72 7.52
C GLY A 351 -5.34 -8.06 7.16
N PHE A 352 -5.11 -6.84 7.63
CA PHE A 352 -3.86 -6.13 7.36
C PHE A 352 -2.73 -6.64 8.23
N MET A 353 -1.53 -6.67 7.64
CA MET A 353 -0.28 -6.86 8.38
C MET A 353 0.09 -5.53 9.05
N PRO A 354 -0.18 -5.36 10.35
CA PRO A 354 0.04 -4.08 11.00
C PRO A 354 1.52 -3.78 11.16
N SER A 355 1.86 -2.52 11.03
CA SER A 355 3.22 -2.02 11.29
C SER A 355 3.59 -2.05 12.77
N ASN A 356 2.58 -2.06 13.65
CA ASN A 356 2.73 -2.30 15.08
C ASN A 356 2.26 -3.73 15.42
N PRO A 357 3.19 -4.68 15.64
CA PRO A 357 2.84 -6.07 15.93
C PRO A 357 2.60 -6.36 17.42
N THR A 358 2.62 -5.35 18.32
CA THR A 358 2.66 -5.54 19.77
C THR A 358 1.54 -6.47 20.26
N LYS A 359 0.31 -6.29 19.81
CA LYS A 359 -0.84 -7.11 20.19
C LYS A 359 -1.26 -8.17 19.19
N ILE A 360 -0.46 -8.42 18.15
CA ILE A 360 -0.85 -9.37 17.10
C ILE A 360 -1.11 -10.78 17.62
N GLY A 361 -0.41 -11.18 18.69
CA GLY A 361 -0.61 -12.45 19.37
C GLY A 361 -1.93 -12.56 20.17
N GLU A 362 -2.65 -11.45 20.33
CA GLU A 362 -3.95 -11.40 21.03
C GLU A 362 -5.15 -11.54 20.09
N MET A 363 -4.91 -11.70 18.76
CA MET A 363 -5.98 -11.94 17.79
C MET A 363 -6.86 -13.11 18.22
N SER A 364 -8.18 -12.89 18.20
CA SER A 364 -9.16 -13.87 18.71
C SER A 364 -9.20 -15.13 17.85
N ASN A 365 -9.08 -15.01 16.53
CA ASN A 365 -9.12 -16.10 15.55
C ASN A 365 -8.24 -15.78 14.32
N PRO A 366 -6.91 -15.82 14.44
CA PRO A 366 -6.07 -15.58 13.29
C PRO A 366 -6.29 -16.67 12.24
N THR A 367 -6.60 -16.26 11.01
CA THR A 367 -6.74 -17.18 9.89
C THR A 367 -5.38 -17.83 9.57
N HIS A 368 -5.41 -19.02 8.94
CA HIS A 368 -4.16 -19.72 8.58
C HIS A 368 -3.31 -18.89 7.61
N TRP A 369 -3.94 -18.16 6.68
CA TRP A 369 -3.26 -17.29 5.74
C TRP A 369 -2.61 -16.08 6.44
N PHE A 370 -3.24 -15.51 7.48
CA PHE A 370 -2.66 -14.43 8.25
C PHE A 370 -1.42 -14.90 9.02
N ASN A 371 -1.50 -16.05 9.71
CA ASN A 371 -0.36 -16.66 10.40
C ASN A 371 0.82 -16.93 9.45
N PHE A 372 0.53 -17.40 8.24
CA PHE A 372 1.59 -17.57 7.23
C PHE A 372 2.25 -16.24 6.90
N TYR A 373 1.50 -15.19 6.59
CA TYR A 373 2.09 -13.90 6.23
C TYR A 373 3.00 -13.36 7.33
N VAL A 374 2.57 -13.43 8.60
CA VAL A 374 3.38 -13.03 9.76
C VAL A 374 4.72 -13.77 9.77
N ASN A 375 4.68 -15.10 9.67
CA ASN A 375 5.87 -15.94 9.75
C ASN A 375 6.79 -15.74 8.53
N ASP A 376 6.22 -15.68 7.32
CA ASP A 376 7.00 -15.55 6.10
C ASP A 376 7.69 -14.19 5.96
N ILE A 377 7.02 -13.10 6.39
CA ILE A 377 7.65 -11.77 6.38
C ILE A 377 8.85 -11.74 7.32
N ALA A 378 8.74 -12.38 8.48
CA ALA A 378 9.84 -12.48 9.44
C ALA A 378 11.03 -13.33 8.95
N ASP A 379 10.79 -14.27 8.03
CA ASP A 379 11.81 -15.21 7.49
C ASP A 379 12.52 -14.67 6.23
N LYS A 380 12.15 -13.50 5.73
CA LYS A 380 12.79 -12.91 4.55
C LYS A 380 14.16 -12.32 4.89
N THR A 381 15.12 -12.52 3.98
CA THR A 381 16.49 -11.96 4.13
C THR A 381 16.62 -10.55 3.58
N GLY A 382 15.64 -10.07 2.84
CA GLY A 382 15.59 -8.73 2.26
C GLY A 382 14.25 -8.46 1.59
N HIS A 383 14.07 -7.22 1.18
CA HIS A 383 12.82 -6.76 0.59
C HIS A 383 13.06 -5.84 -0.60
N VAL A 384 12.20 -5.94 -1.60
CA VAL A 384 12.12 -4.98 -2.72
C VAL A 384 10.78 -4.25 -2.69
N ASN A 385 10.83 -2.94 -2.90
CA ASN A 385 9.65 -2.13 -3.14
C ASN A 385 9.26 -2.20 -4.63
N VAL A 386 8.00 -1.93 -4.95
CA VAL A 386 7.50 -2.00 -6.33
C VAL A 386 8.00 -0.83 -7.17
N LEU A 387 8.26 -1.11 -8.44
CA LEU A 387 8.85 -0.12 -9.35
C LEU A 387 7.96 1.11 -9.55
N ASP A 388 6.63 0.96 -9.54
CA ASP A 388 5.68 2.07 -9.69
C ASP A 388 5.61 3.01 -8.48
N VAL A 389 6.20 2.61 -7.36
CA VAL A 389 6.32 3.42 -6.13
C VAL A 389 7.77 3.85 -5.90
N LEU A 390 8.73 3.03 -6.36
CA LEU A 390 10.15 3.21 -6.09
C LEU A 390 10.86 4.14 -7.07
N LEU A 391 10.46 4.08 -8.37
CA LEU A 391 11.17 4.80 -9.43
C LEU A 391 10.69 6.25 -9.55
N GLU A 392 11.55 7.09 -10.13
CA GLU A 392 11.15 8.42 -10.60
C GLU A 392 9.91 8.28 -11.52
N ALA A 393 9.00 9.25 -11.45
CA ALA A 393 7.64 9.12 -12.01
C ALA A 393 7.61 8.79 -13.52
N ASN A 394 8.49 9.41 -14.32
CA ASN A 394 8.54 9.13 -15.76
C ASN A 394 9.10 7.74 -16.05
N VAL A 395 10.12 7.32 -15.31
CA VAL A 395 10.72 5.98 -15.43
C VAL A 395 9.71 4.91 -14.98
N SER A 396 8.98 5.17 -13.89
CA SER A 396 7.87 4.33 -13.45
C SER A 396 6.81 4.15 -14.55
N ASN A 397 6.36 5.27 -15.15
CA ASN A 397 5.39 5.23 -16.25
C ASN A 397 5.94 4.47 -17.48
N ALA A 398 7.22 4.62 -17.80
CA ALA A 398 7.84 3.87 -18.89
C ALA A 398 7.79 2.36 -18.66
N TYR A 399 8.03 1.89 -17.42
CA TYR A 399 7.85 0.48 -17.07
C TYR A 399 6.40 0.01 -17.22
N LEU A 400 5.43 0.82 -16.79
CA LEU A 400 3.99 0.53 -16.94
C LEU A 400 3.57 0.45 -18.40
N ASP A 401 4.04 1.38 -19.25
CA ASP A 401 3.74 1.43 -20.68
C ASP A 401 4.36 0.23 -21.40
N MET A 402 5.64 -0.04 -21.16
CA MET A 402 6.33 -1.17 -21.78
C MET A 402 5.75 -2.52 -21.34
N GLY A 403 5.25 -2.63 -20.12
CA GLY A 403 4.48 -3.79 -19.67
C GLY A 403 3.25 -4.05 -20.56
N THR A 404 2.51 -3.01 -20.89
CA THR A 404 1.36 -3.09 -21.79
C THR A 404 1.77 -3.51 -23.20
N GLU A 405 2.85 -2.92 -23.72
CA GLU A 405 3.38 -3.23 -25.07
C GLU A 405 3.92 -4.67 -25.18
N ILE A 406 4.62 -5.18 -24.15
CA ILE A 406 5.09 -6.57 -24.09
C ILE A 406 3.91 -7.55 -24.08
N LEU A 407 2.89 -7.30 -23.26
CA LEU A 407 1.69 -8.15 -23.22
C LEU A 407 0.93 -8.15 -24.55
N ASN A 408 0.90 -7.03 -25.28
CA ASN A 408 0.33 -6.92 -26.61
C ASN A 408 1.24 -7.46 -27.72
N ARG A 409 2.49 -7.83 -27.41
CA ARG A 409 3.53 -8.26 -28.35
C ARG A 409 3.85 -7.22 -29.43
N THR A 410 3.73 -5.95 -29.10
CA THR A 410 4.05 -4.81 -29.98
C THR A 410 5.48 -4.33 -29.82
N LYS A 411 6.13 -4.70 -28.71
CA LYS A 411 7.54 -4.44 -28.41
C LYS A 411 8.26 -5.71 -27.98
N THR A 412 9.52 -5.80 -28.35
CA THR A 412 10.44 -6.81 -27.82
C THR A 412 10.99 -6.39 -26.45
N PRO A 413 11.51 -7.33 -25.62
CA PRO A 413 12.22 -7.01 -24.39
C PRO A 413 13.35 -5.98 -24.55
N GLN A 414 14.11 -6.05 -25.65
CA GLN A 414 15.17 -5.09 -25.94
C GLN A 414 14.60 -3.68 -26.20
N GLU A 415 13.59 -3.57 -27.08
CA GLU A 415 12.94 -2.27 -27.36
C GLU A 415 12.30 -1.65 -26.13
N ALA A 416 11.77 -2.48 -25.22
CA ALA A 416 11.23 -2.00 -23.95
C ALA A 416 12.34 -1.39 -23.07
N MET A 417 13.49 -2.07 -22.94
CA MET A 417 14.60 -1.55 -22.17
C MET A 417 15.26 -0.34 -22.81
N ASP A 418 15.37 -0.28 -24.13
CA ASP A 418 15.88 0.88 -24.86
C ASP A 418 15.02 2.12 -24.57
N PHE A 419 13.70 1.97 -24.57
CA PHE A 419 12.76 3.04 -24.23
C PHE A 419 12.88 3.46 -22.75
N ILE A 420 12.87 2.50 -21.82
CA ILE A 420 13.02 2.78 -20.37
C ILE A 420 14.33 3.52 -20.10
N ARG A 421 15.43 3.07 -20.71
CA ARG A 421 16.75 3.74 -20.58
C ARG A 421 16.73 5.17 -21.12
N GLN A 422 16.10 5.41 -22.27
CA GLN A 422 15.96 6.75 -22.82
C GLN A 422 15.25 7.69 -21.81
N VAL A 423 14.09 7.25 -21.28
CA VAL A 423 13.32 8.01 -20.29
C VAL A 423 14.13 8.25 -19.01
N ALA A 424 14.88 7.25 -18.56
CA ALA A 424 15.73 7.37 -17.37
C ALA A 424 16.86 8.40 -17.55
N LEU A 425 17.48 8.46 -18.74
CA LEU A 425 18.49 9.48 -19.07
C LEU A 425 17.88 10.89 -19.08
N GLU A 426 16.67 11.04 -19.65
CA GLU A 426 15.95 12.32 -19.66
C GLU A 426 15.57 12.75 -18.23
N ALA A 427 15.07 11.83 -17.40
CA ALA A 427 14.74 12.08 -16.00
C ALA A 427 15.98 12.49 -15.19
N LYS A 428 17.10 11.77 -15.36
CA LYS A 428 18.37 12.09 -14.71
C LYS A 428 18.90 13.48 -15.09
N ALA A 429 18.79 13.86 -16.36
CA ALA A 429 19.22 15.18 -16.83
C ALA A 429 18.35 16.34 -16.29
N ALA A 430 17.14 16.04 -15.81
CA ALA A 430 16.21 17.02 -15.23
C ALA A 430 16.36 17.18 -13.70
N MET A 431 17.15 16.33 -13.03
CA MET A 431 17.41 16.39 -11.58
C MET A 431 18.47 17.45 -11.25
#